data_0ef364dd73a16667a679f443581c759e
#
_entry.id   0ef364dd73a16667a679f443581c759e
#
_cell.length_a   1.000
_cell.length_b   1.000
_cell.length_c   1.000
_cell.angle_alpha   90.00
_cell.angle_beta   90.00
_cell.angle_gamma   90.00
#
_symmetry.space_group_name_H-M   'P 1'
#
loop_
_entity.id
_entity.type
_entity.pdbx_description
1 polymer ?
#
loop_
_entity_poly.entity_id
_entity_poly.type
_entity_poly.pdbx_seq_one_letter_code
_entity_poly.pdbx_strand_id
1 'polypeptide(L)'
;MNNQQPPIEELDTDVLLELITRGYDAGHLAKLPELHRLARKIEAVHRASPDVPKGITLAIKNLEHTLKDHIERENTHVLTKMVHDQPPRPETPIAQMNEEHSIIKGQLKKLREMTRDYYAPESACRSWRRFYRELKSLDFRLSEQICLERDVLFPRFQF
;
A
#
# COMPACT_ATOMS: atom_id res chain seq x y z
N MET A 1 17.74 4.53 -30.21
CA MET A 1 17.81 5.51 -29.09
C MET A 1 17.26 4.82 -27.84
N ASN A 2 18.15 4.41 -26.93
CA ASN A 2 17.76 3.80 -25.67
C ASN A 2 17.14 4.89 -24.78
N ASN A 3 15.82 4.89 -24.70
CA ASN A 3 15.06 5.73 -23.77
C ASN A 3 15.08 5.03 -22.40
N GLN A 4 16.26 4.92 -21.80
CA GLN A 4 16.39 4.47 -20.43
C GLN A 4 15.96 5.63 -19.55
N GLN A 5 14.82 5.47 -18.88
CA GLN A 5 14.45 6.37 -17.80
C GLN A 5 15.57 6.33 -16.75
N PRO A 6 15.92 7.47 -16.14
CA PRO A 6 16.94 7.50 -15.10
C PRO A 6 16.54 6.56 -13.94
N PRO A 7 17.51 6.01 -13.22
CA PRO A 7 17.21 5.25 -12.00
C PRO A 7 16.37 6.10 -11.04
N ILE A 8 15.50 5.44 -10.29
CA ILE A 8 14.55 6.13 -9.40
C ILE A 8 15.27 7.00 -8.35
N GLU A 9 16.47 6.60 -7.97
CA GLU A 9 17.33 7.33 -7.02
C GLU A 9 17.84 8.67 -7.59
N GLU A 10 17.87 8.80 -8.91
CA GLU A 10 18.35 10.00 -9.61
C GLU A 10 17.21 10.97 -9.96
N LEU A 11 15.95 10.59 -9.69
CA LEU A 11 14.81 11.46 -9.95
C LEU A 11 14.82 12.68 -9.04
N ASP A 12 14.42 13.82 -9.59
CA ASP A 12 14.21 15.02 -8.79
C ASP A 12 13.13 14.81 -7.74
N THR A 13 13.24 15.51 -6.62
CA THR A 13 12.33 15.37 -5.49
C THR A 13 10.88 15.62 -5.87
N ASP A 14 10.60 16.65 -6.67
CA ASP A 14 9.23 16.94 -7.15
C ASP A 14 8.66 15.80 -7.99
N VAL A 15 9.48 15.16 -8.81
CA VAL A 15 9.07 13.99 -9.62
C VAL A 15 8.76 12.80 -8.72
N LEU A 16 9.57 12.57 -7.69
CA LEU A 16 9.29 11.53 -6.69
C LEU A 16 8.00 11.80 -5.92
N LEU A 17 7.77 13.03 -5.49
CA LEU A 17 6.55 13.41 -4.79
C LEU A 17 5.31 13.21 -5.65
N GLU A 18 5.38 13.56 -6.93
CA GLU A 18 4.29 13.33 -7.87
C GLU A 18 4.04 11.83 -8.10
N LEU A 19 5.10 11.05 -8.24
CA LEU A 19 5.00 9.59 -8.37
C LEU A 19 4.30 8.97 -7.15
N ILE A 20 4.63 9.41 -5.95
CA ILE A 20 4.03 8.91 -4.71
C ILE A 20 2.55 9.31 -4.64
N THR A 21 2.22 10.58 -4.82
CA THR A 21 0.85 11.08 -4.63
C THR A 21 -0.10 10.64 -5.73
N ARG A 22 0.29 10.77 -6.98
CA ARG A 22 -0.55 10.46 -8.14
C ARG A 22 -0.38 9.04 -8.65
N GLY A 23 0.82 8.48 -8.54
CA GLY A 23 1.10 7.12 -8.99
C GLY A 23 0.69 6.07 -7.97
N TYR A 24 1.26 6.12 -6.78
CA TYR A 24 1.02 5.11 -5.74
C TYR A 24 -0.26 5.35 -4.96
N ASP A 25 -0.37 6.48 -4.26
CA ASP A 25 -1.49 6.74 -3.34
C ASP A 25 -2.84 6.71 -4.05
N ALA A 26 -2.97 7.42 -5.14
CA ALA A 26 -4.22 7.43 -5.92
C ALA A 26 -4.56 6.04 -6.45
N GLY A 27 -3.58 5.26 -6.88
CA GLY A 27 -3.76 3.89 -7.35
C GLY A 27 -4.25 2.95 -6.25
N HIS A 28 -3.68 3.04 -5.05
CA HIS A 28 -4.13 2.24 -3.89
C HIS A 28 -5.57 2.55 -3.51
N LEU A 29 -5.89 3.84 -3.37
CA LEU A 29 -7.24 4.27 -2.99
C LEU A 29 -8.29 3.90 -4.04
N ALA A 30 -7.93 3.91 -5.32
CA ALA A 30 -8.83 3.51 -6.40
C ALA A 30 -9.17 2.01 -6.39
N LYS A 31 -8.24 1.16 -5.92
CA LYS A 31 -8.44 -0.31 -5.87
C LYS A 31 -9.23 -0.79 -4.65
N LEU A 32 -9.19 -0.09 -3.55
CA LEU A 32 -9.75 -0.54 -2.28
C LEU A 32 -11.25 -0.85 -2.32
N PRO A 33 -12.13 -0.04 -2.95
CA PRO A 33 -13.57 -0.36 -3.00
C PRO A 33 -13.86 -1.70 -3.69
N GLU A 34 -13.18 -2.00 -4.78
CA GLU A 34 -13.36 -3.27 -5.51
C GLU A 34 -12.82 -4.45 -4.71
N LEU A 35 -11.67 -4.30 -4.05
CA LEU A 35 -11.14 -5.33 -3.16
C LEU A 35 -12.09 -5.63 -2.00
N HIS A 36 -12.67 -4.61 -1.41
CA HIS A 36 -13.66 -4.78 -0.35
C HIS A 36 -14.91 -5.51 -0.85
N ARG A 37 -15.41 -5.14 -2.03
CA ARG A 37 -16.55 -5.80 -2.66
C ARG A 37 -16.26 -7.28 -2.94
N LEU A 38 -15.10 -7.59 -3.51
CA LEU A 38 -14.70 -8.96 -3.79
C LEU A 38 -14.52 -9.78 -2.51
N ALA A 39 -13.91 -9.22 -1.48
CA ALA A 39 -13.74 -9.88 -0.19
C ALA A 39 -15.09 -10.29 0.43
N ARG A 40 -16.04 -9.36 0.47
CA ARG A 40 -17.41 -9.62 0.96
C ARG A 40 -18.08 -10.73 0.16
N LYS A 41 -17.98 -10.69 -1.16
CA LYS A 41 -18.57 -11.69 -2.04
C LYS A 41 -18.00 -13.09 -1.75
N ILE A 42 -16.69 -13.20 -1.64
CA ILE A 42 -15.99 -14.47 -1.42
C ILE A 42 -16.39 -15.07 -0.07
N GLU A 43 -16.37 -14.30 0.99
CA GLU A 43 -16.75 -14.78 2.31
C GLU A 43 -18.23 -15.22 2.36
N ALA A 44 -19.12 -14.51 1.68
CA ALA A 44 -20.53 -14.84 1.65
C ALA A 44 -20.81 -16.10 0.81
N VAL A 45 -20.28 -16.18 -0.40
CA VAL A 45 -20.53 -17.27 -1.35
C VAL A 45 -19.85 -18.55 -0.91
N HIS A 46 -18.64 -18.48 -0.39
CA HIS A 46 -17.81 -19.62 -0.01
C HIS A 46 -17.77 -19.86 1.50
N ARG A 47 -18.77 -19.37 2.22
CA ARG A 47 -18.85 -19.47 3.69
C ARG A 47 -18.61 -20.88 4.23
N ALA A 48 -19.07 -21.90 3.52
CA ALA A 48 -18.92 -23.30 3.92
C ALA A 48 -17.59 -23.92 3.50
N SER A 49 -16.78 -23.23 2.69
CA SER A 49 -15.48 -23.75 2.26
C SER A 49 -14.46 -23.69 3.40
N PRO A 50 -13.69 -24.77 3.64
CA PRO A 50 -12.62 -24.75 4.63
C PRO A 50 -11.44 -23.86 4.21
N ASP A 51 -11.32 -23.53 2.92
CA ASP A 51 -10.22 -22.77 2.36
C ASP A 51 -10.50 -21.25 2.27
N VAL A 52 -11.75 -20.82 2.53
CA VAL A 52 -12.09 -19.40 2.49
C VAL A 52 -11.32 -18.63 3.57
N PRO A 53 -10.71 -17.48 3.22
CA PRO A 53 -10.00 -16.67 4.21
C PRO A 53 -10.99 -15.92 5.11
N LYS A 54 -11.49 -16.60 6.14
CA LYS A 54 -12.45 -16.02 7.07
C LYS A 54 -11.89 -14.78 7.76
N GLY A 55 -12.66 -13.69 7.75
CA GLY A 55 -12.23 -12.41 8.30
C GLY A 55 -11.50 -11.51 7.31
N ILE A 56 -11.36 -11.92 6.05
CA ILE A 56 -10.64 -11.15 5.03
C ILE A 56 -11.32 -9.80 4.77
N THR A 57 -12.65 -9.74 4.79
CA THR A 57 -13.40 -8.49 4.60
C THR A 57 -13.03 -7.46 5.66
N LEU A 58 -12.98 -7.87 6.93
CA LEU A 58 -12.57 -7.01 8.03
C LEU A 58 -11.10 -6.59 7.90
N ALA A 59 -10.22 -7.51 7.51
CA ALA A 59 -8.81 -7.22 7.30
C ALA A 59 -8.59 -6.18 6.20
N ILE A 60 -9.33 -6.28 5.08
CA ILE A 60 -9.30 -5.28 4.00
C ILE A 60 -9.83 -3.93 4.48
N LYS A 61 -10.91 -3.91 5.22
CA LYS A 61 -11.48 -2.69 5.78
C LYS A 61 -10.51 -1.99 6.74
N ASN A 62 -9.82 -2.74 7.58
CA ASN A 62 -8.81 -2.21 8.48
C ASN A 62 -7.62 -1.64 7.72
N LEU A 63 -7.16 -2.32 6.67
CA LEU A 63 -6.10 -1.81 5.81
C LEU A 63 -6.52 -0.52 5.10
N GLU A 64 -7.73 -0.47 4.57
CA GLU A 64 -8.29 0.74 3.94
C GLU A 64 -8.27 1.93 4.90
N HIS A 65 -8.73 1.73 6.12
CA HIS A 65 -8.75 2.78 7.13
C HIS A 65 -7.34 3.26 7.46
N THR A 66 -6.43 2.33 7.72
CA THR A 66 -5.02 2.64 8.00
C THR A 66 -4.36 3.41 6.86
N LEU A 67 -4.59 2.97 5.61
CA LEU A 67 -4.01 3.63 4.44
C LEU A 67 -4.56 5.04 4.22
N LYS A 68 -5.86 5.24 4.34
CA LYS A 68 -6.47 6.56 4.19
C LYS A 68 -5.91 7.55 5.20
N ASP A 69 -5.84 7.15 6.45
CA ASP A 69 -5.29 7.99 7.52
C ASP A 69 -3.80 8.29 7.32
N HIS A 70 -3.04 7.27 6.94
CA HIS A 70 -1.62 7.42 6.64
C HIS A 70 -1.36 8.38 5.47
N ILE A 71 -2.05 8.19 4.36
CA ILE A 71 -1.91 9.03 3.16
C ILE A 71 -2.28 10.48 3.49
N GLU A 72 -3.35 10.71 4.22
CA GLU A 72 -3.76 12.05 4.64
C GLU A 72 -2.70 12.73 5.50
N ARG A 73 -2.16 12.04 6.50
CA ARG A 73 -1.10 12.58 7.36
C ARG A 73 0.18 12.83 6.59
N GLU A 74 0.59 11.91 5.73
CA GLU A 74 1.79 12.06 4.92
C GLU A 74 1.67 13.27 3.98
N ASN A 75 0.56 13.41 3.27
CA ASN A 75 0.33 14.54 2.38
C ASN A 75 0.32 15.88 3.13
N THR A 76 -0.33 15.94 4.28
CA THR A 76 -0.50 17.17 5.05
C THR A 76 0.78 17.58 5.79
N HIS A 77 1.46 16.62 6.41
CA HIS A 77 2.54 16.92 7.37
C HIS A 77 3.95 16.67 6.85
N VAL A 78 4.11 15.88 5.80
CA VAL A 78 5.41 15.50 5.26
C VAL A 78 5.61 16.06 3.86
N LEU A 79 4.82 15.62 2.90
CA LEU A 79 5.03 15.94 1.49
C LEU A 79 4.86 17.43 1.20
N THR A 80 3.92 18.10 1.85
CA THR A 80 3.72 19.56 1.71
C THR A 80 4.96 20.34 2.19
N LYS A 81 5.59 19.90 3.27
CA LYS A 81 6.81 20.53 3.78
C LYS A 81 8.00 20.28 2.87
N MET A 82 8.08 19.10 2.25
CA MET A 82 9.14 18.76 1.31
C MET A 82 9.07 19.62 0.04
N VAL A 83 7.87 19.90 -0.45
CA VAL A 83 7.67 20.81 -1.63
C VAL A 83 8.22 22.21 -1.36
N HIS A 84 8.17 22.68 -0.13
CA HIS A 84 8.64 24.02 0.25
C HIS A 84 10.10 24.07 0.73
N ASP A 85 10.90 23.04 0.45
CA ASP A 85 12.29 22.91 0.89
C ASP A 85 12.49 23.13 2.40
N GLN A 86 11.47 22.90 3.19
CA GLN A 86 11.57 22.97 4.63
C GLN A 86 11.82 21.57 5.19
N PRO A 87 12.98 21.31 5.79
CA PRO A 87 13.22 20.02 6.39
C PRO A 87 12.15 19.75 7.47
N PRO A 88 11.59 18.56 7.54
CA PRO A 88 10.74 18.18 8.65
C PRO A 88 11.51 18.37 9.95
N ARG A 89 10.87 18.92 10.97
CA ARG A 89 11.50 19.01 12.29
C ARG A 89 11.90 17.63 12.76
N PRO A 90 13.08 17.48 13.43
CA PRO A 90 13.64 16.16 13.76
C PRO A 90 12.71 15.26 14.58
N GLU A 91 11.66 15.82 15.17
CA GLU A 91 10.91 15.13 16.23
C GLU A 91 9.71 14.36 15.73
N THR A 92 9.37 14.37 14.43
CA THR A 92 8.06 13.87 14.21
C THR A 92 7.68 13.29 12.86
N PRO A 93 7.57 13.97 11.72
CA PRO A 93 6.74 13.37 10.68
C PRO A 93 7.35 12.11 10.07
N ILE A 94 8.67 12.05 9.87
CA ILE A 94 9.31 10.87 9.25
C ILE A 94 9.33 9.69 10.20
N ALA A 95 9.64 9.89 11.48
CA ALA A 95 9.59 8.81 12.47
C ALA A 95 8.18 8.22 12.59
N GLN A 96 7.16 9.07 12.62
CA GLN A 96 5.77 8.64 12.62
C GLN A 96 5.40 7.88 11.34
N MET A 97 5.83 8.36 10.17
CA MET A 97 5.59 7.67 8.91
C MET A 97 6.22 6.27 8.91
N ASN A 98 7.41 6.12 9.44
CA ASN A 98 8.08 4.82 9.55
C ASN A 98 7.35 3.86 10.52
N GLU A 99 6.79 4.37 11.61
CA GLU A 99 5.94 3.56 12.50
C GLU A 99 4.67 3.11 11.80
N GLU A 100 4.01 4.01 11.08
CA GLU A 100 2.80 3.70 10.31
C GLU A 100 3.11 2.69 9.19
N HIS A 101 4.25 2.80 8.53
CA HIS A 101 4.72 1.81 7.55
C HIS A 101 4.88 0.43 8.20
N SER A 102 5.38 0.36 9.42
CA SER A 102 5.49 -0.92 10.14
C SER A 102 4.12 -1.55 10.42
N ILE A 103 3.12 -0.72 10.74
CA ILE A 103 1.73 -1.18 10.93
C ILE A 103 1.17 -1.73 9.62
N ILE A 104 1.34 -1.01 8.52
CA ILE A 104 0.90 -1.44 7.18
C ILE A 104 1.58 -2.75 6.78
N LYS A 105 2.89 -2.87 6.98
CA LYS A 105 3.62 -4.11 6.73
C LYS A 105 3.06 -5.30 7.54
N GLY A 106 2.70 -5.06 8.79
CA GLY A 106 2.07 -6.08 9.64
C GLY A 106 0.71 -6.51 9.10
N GLN A 107 -0.09 -5.57 8.60
CA GLN A 107 -1.38 -5.87 7.98
C GLN A 107 -1.21 -6.64 6.67
N LEU A 108 -0.24 -6.28 5.84
CA LEU A 108 0.07 -7.03 4.61
C LEU A 108 0.55 -8.45 4.91
N LYS A 109 1.38 -8.61 5.93
CA LYS A 109 1.81 -9.95 6.40
C LYS A 109 0.63 -10.81 6.80
N LYS A 110 -0.32 -10.25 7.55
CA LYS A 110 -1.55 -10.94 7.93
C LYS A 110 -2.36 -11.37 6.71
N LEU A 111 -2.49 -10.50 5.70
CA LEU A 111 -3.19 -10.83 4.46
C LEU A 111 -2.50 -11.97 3.70
N ARG A 112 -1.18 -11.99 3.64
CA ARG A 112 -0.42 -13.10 3.04
C ARG A 112 -0.68 -14.42 3.78
N GLU A 113 -0.69 -14.38 5.09
CA GLU A 113 -0.97 -15.56 5.93
C GLU A 113 -2.40 -16.07 5.72
N MET A 114 -3.38 -15.18 5.71
CA MET A 114 -4.79 -15.53 5.49
C MET A 114 -5.06 -16.12 4.12
N THR A 115 -4.31 -15.71 3.10
CA THR A 115 -4.50 -16.10 1.70
C THR A 115 -3.51 -17.15 1.22
N ARG A 116 -2.64 -17.66 2.09
CA ARG A 116 -1.53 -18.56 1.72
C ARG A 116 -0.70 -17.98 0.58
N ASP A 117 -0.19 -16.75 0.79
CA ASP A 117 0.56 -15.98 -0.21
C ASP A 117 -0.21 -15.75 -1.52
N TYR A 118 -1.52 -15.47 -1.40
CA TYR A 118 -2.41 -15.20 -2.54
C TYR A 118 -2.55 -16.41 -3.49
N TYR A 119 -2.37 -17.60 -2.96
CA TYR A 119 -2.52 -18.84 -3.71
C TYR A 119 -3.98 -19.33 -3.60
N ALA A 120 -4.71 -19.20 -4.70
CA ALA A 120 -6.11 -19.61 -4.73
C ALA A 120 -6.24 -21.15 -4.70
N PRO A 121 -7.15 -21.72 -3.87
CA PRO A 121 -7.38 -23.15 -3.88
C PRO A 121 -7.98 -23.59 -5.22
N GLU A 122 -7.88 -24.87 -5.54
CA GLU A 122 -8.42 -25.44 -6.77
C GLU A 122 -9.93 -25.16 -6.92
N SER A 123 -10.65 -25.19 -5.81
CA SER A 123 -12.10 -24.92 -5.75
C SER A 123 -12.47 -23.43 -5.90
N ALA A 124 -11.50 -22.52 -5.96
CA ALA A 124 -11.77 -21.10 -6.02
C ALA A 124 -12.49 -20.69 -7.30
N CYS A 125 -13.54 -19.88 -7.16
CA CYS A 125 -14.25 -19.29 -8.28
C CYS A 125 -13.44 -18.16 -8.95
N ARG A 126 -13.94 -17.66 -10.09
CA ARG A 126 -13.28 -16.57 -10.84
C ARG A 126 -13.08 -15.31 -9.98
N SER A 127 -14.07 -14.91 -9.20
CA SER A 127 -14.01 -13.75 -8.32
C SER A 127 -12.95 -13.91 -7.22
N TRP A 128 -12.82 -15.10 -6.65
CA TRP A 128 -11.81 -15.40 -5.65
C TRP A 128 -10.40 -15.30 -6.24
N ARG A 129 -10.17 -15.87 -7.43
CA ARG A 129 -8.88 -15.80 -8.14
C ARG A 129 -8.54 -14.36 -8.51
N ARG A 130 -9.51 -13.59 -8.96
CA ARG A 130 -9.35 -12.16 -9.27
C ARG A 130 -8.99 -11.37 -8.01
N PHE A 131 -9.69 -11.61 -6.91
CA PHE A 131 -9.42 -10.96 -5.63
C PHE A 131 -7.97 -11.17 -5.19
N TYR A 132 -7.47 -12.39 -5.25
CA TYR A 132 -6.09 -12.68 -4.86
C TYR A 132 -5.06 -12.02 -5.79
N ARG A 133 -5.33 -11.98 -7.09
CA ARG A 133 -4.46 -11.26 -8.02
C ARG A 133 -4.39 -9.77 -7.72
N GLU A 134 -5.53 -9.15 -7.53
CA GLU A 134 -5.62 -7.71 -7.25
C GLU A 134 -5.02 -7.37 -5.89
N LEU A 135 -5.24 -8.20 -4.89
CA LEU A 135 -4.66 -8.02 -3.57
C LEU A 135 -3.14 -8.18 -3.59
N LYS A 136 -2.64 -9.17 -4.30
CA LYS A 136 -1.20 -9.37 -4.51
C LYS A 136 -0.55 -8.16 -5.19
N SER A 137 -1.21 -7.60 -6.18
CA SER A 137 -0.74 -6.39 -6.87
C SER A 137 -0.69 -5.19 -5.92
N LEU A 138 -1.72 -5.01 -5.07
CA LEU A 138 -1.73 -3.97 -4.06
C LEU A 138 -0.59 -4.13 -3.05
N ASP A 139 -0.41 -5.34 -2.53
CA ASP A 139 0.69 -5.66 -1.61
C ASP A 139 2.05 -5.33 -2.21
N PHE A 140 2.30 -5.76 -3.43
CA PHE A 140 3.56 -5.49 -4.13
C PHE A 140 3.82 -3.98 -4.27
N ARG A 141 2.82 -3.23 -4.73
CA ARG A 141 2.95 -1.79 -4.94
C ARG A 141 3.10 -1.01 -3.64
N LEU A 142 2.37 -1.39 -2.59
CA LEU A 142 2.54 -0.80 -1.25
C LEU A 142 3.93 -1.05 -0.69
N SER A 143 4.40 -2.28 -0.80
CA SER A 143 5.74 -2.67 -0.33
C SER A 143 6.83 -1.92 -1.08
N GLU A 144 6.68 -1.76 -2.39
CA GLU A 144 7.58 -0.98 -3.24
C GLU A 144 7.60 0.49 -2.83
N GLN A 145 6.45 1.11 -2.62
CA GLN A 145 6.34 2.50 -2.18
C GLN A 145 7.00 2.72 -0.82
N ILE A 146 6.75 1.85 0.14
CA ILE A 146 7.34 1.93 1.48
C ILE A 146 8.87 1.90 1.39
N CYS A 147 9.42 1.02 0.56
CA CYS A 147 10.86 0.98 0.32
C CYS A 147 11.38 2.27 -0.35
N LEU A 148 10.65 2.77 -1.34
CA LEU A 148 11.01 4.01 -2.04
C LEU A 148 11.05 5.21 -1.09
N GLU A 149 10.05 5.36 -0.25
CA GLU A 149 9.99 6.43 0.74
C GLU A 149 11.10 6.31 1.78
N ARG A 150 11.31 5.12 2.32
CA ARG A 150 12.33 4.86 3.34
C ARG A 150 13.75 5.06 2.83
N ASP A 151 14.05 4.56 1.65
CA ASP A 151 15.41 4.44 1.15
C ASP A 151 15.83 5.60 0.24
N VAL A 152 14.88 6.28 -0.40
CA VAL A 152 15.17 7.34 -1.37
C VAL A 152 14.61 8.70 -0.93
N LEU A 153 13.31 8.79 -0.62
CA LEU A 153 12.69 10.08 -0.36
C LEU A 153 13.04 10.65 1.00
N PHE A 154 12.79 9.92 2.08
CA PHE A 154 12.98 10.41 3.45
C PHE A 154 14.44 10.76 3.77
N PRO A 155 15.45 10.02 3.30
CA PRO A 155 16.85 10.40 3.53
C PRO A 155 17.24 11.77 2.98
N ARG A 156 16.54 12.28 1.97
CA ARG A 156 16.79 13.61 1.42
C ARG A 156 16.46 14.75 2.40
N PHE A 157 15.67 14.45 3.42
CA PHE A 157 15.13 15.42 4.38
C PHE A 157 15.51 15.11 5.84
N GLN A 158 16.32 14.09 6.06
CA GLN A 158 16.88 13.76 7.37
C GLN A 158 18.26 14.39 7.53
N PHE A 159 18.46 15.09 8.60
CA PHE A 159 19.74 15.68 8.97
C PHE A 159 20.25 15.06 10.27
#